data_41143382606c3af9e344def2633a1f53
#
_entry.id   41143382606c3af9e344def2633a1f53
#
_cell.length_a   1.000
_cell.length_b   1.000
_cell.length_c   1.000
_cell.angle_alpha   90.00
_cell.angle_beta   90.00
_cell.angle_gamma   90.00
#
_symmetry.space_group_name_H-M   'P 1'
#
loop_
_entity.id
_entity.type
_entity.pdbx_description
1 polymer ?
#
loop_
_entity_poly.entity_id
_entity_poly.type
_entity_poly.pdbx_seq_one_letter_code
_entity_poly.pdbx_strand_id
1 'polypeptide(L)'
;SAYLAQSARALYAAHGFENPKHEVDFLSWRELIETLRVPSGREVTLPAFAGWCERHRQSLRLLGDLDAQALFEEFRGVIGAQPDGPLSLADYQALGTRQSLLDSAQRELAHGLFQRYRAWLGEAGLYDSNLVAHAWRTGIAAAQGPVYDFVVIDEVQDLTPVQLALVLALLKHPGHFILCGDSHQIVHPNFFSWAALKTLFWRGLAGEAAQRQPLQLLQANFRNTRAVTALANRLLKIKQARFGSVDRESNFLVQSTSSEPGQVRLLDAKDKTLAQLDAATRQSARHAVIVLRDEDKPAARQALHTPLLFSVHEAKGLEYPHVLLFNLVSGQRQAYAEVCDGVAGADLAGDELEYRRARDKGDKSLELFKFHVNALYVAMTRAVESLTLVEQDGGHPLLGLLELKPGEAAPQPVAKSSQDEWAQEARRLELQGKAEQAQAIRDAFLQHKPVPWTPWSRALIEELAPKA
;
A
#
# COMPACT_ATOMS: atom_id res chain seq x y z
N SER A 1 9.89 -1.76 -1.01
CA SER A 1 10.49 -1.29 0.26
C SER A 1 11.90 -1.89 0.42
N ALA A 2 12.79 -1.23 1.17
CA ALA A 2 14.14 -1.73 1.45
C ALA A 2 14.11 -3.12 2.13
N TYR A 3 13.13 -3.38 2.99
CA TYR A 3 12.95 -4.69 3.60
C TYR A 3 12.68 -5.79 2.57
N LEU A 4 11.79 -5.56 1.59
CA LEU A 4 11.52 -6.56 0.55
C LEU A 4 12.77 -6.84 -0.29
N ALA A 5 13.54 -5.82 -0.62
CA ALA A 5 14.81 -5.98 -1.32
C ALA A 5 15.81 -6.82 -0.51
N GLN A 6 15.95 -6.54 0.80
CA GLN A 6 16.82 -7.32 1.70
C GLN A 6 16.32 -8.76 1.88
N SER A 7 15.01 -8.96 2.02
CA SER A 7 14.42 -10.30 2.12
C SER A 7 14.64 -11.12 0.84
N ALA A 8 14.45 -10.50 -0.32
CA ALA A 8 14.70 -11.14 -1.60
C ALA A 8 16.18 -11.53 -1.76
N ARG A 9 17.12 -10.64 -1.35
CA ARG A 9 18.56 -10.94 -1.31
C ARG A 9 18.87 -12.13 -0.40
N ALA A 10 18.28 -12.14 0.81
CA ALA A 10 18.50 -13.23 1.76
C ALA A 10 17.98 -14.58 1.23
N LEU A 11 16.81 -14.60 0.60
CA LEU A 11 16.25 -15.79 -0.04
C LEU A 11 17.11 -16.26 -1.20
N TYR A 12 17.57 -15.34 -2.04
CA TYR A 12 18.46 -15.64 -3.17
C TYR A 12 19.76 -16.33 -2.71
N ALA A 13 20.39 -15.77 -1.68
CA ALA A 13 21.59 -16.36 -1.08
C ALA A 13 21.31 -17.71 -0.41
N ALA A 14 20.20 -17.82 0.36
CA ALA A 14 19.83 -19.06 1.06
C ALA A 14 19.57 -20.23 0.10
N HIS A 15 19.08 -19.96 -1.11
CA HIS A 15 18.88 -20.97 -2.14
C HIS A 15 20.13 -21.26 -3.00
N GLY A 16 21.25 -20.61 -2.72
CA GLY A 16 22.51 -20.84 -3.43
C GLY A 16 22.47 -20.43 -4.91
N PHE A 17 21.65 -19.43 -5.26
CA PHE A 17 21.55 -18.90 -6.62
C PHE A 17 22.69 -17.94 -6.98
N GLU A 18 23.57 -17.64 -6.02
CA GLU A 18 24.73 -16.79 -6.25
C GLU A 18 25.64 -17.39 -7.32
N ASN A 19 25.98 -16.57 -8.29
CA ASN A 19 26.88 -16.98 -9.38
C ASN A 19 27.89 -15.86 -9.61
N PRO A 20 29.22 -16.14 -9.49
CA PRO A 20 30.26 -15.12 -9.65
C PRO A 20 30.33 -14.46 -11.05
N LYS A 21 29.59 -15.01 -12.03
CA LYS A 21 29.47 -14.43 -13.38
C LYS A 21 28.30 -13.43 -13.49
N HIS A 22 27.45 -13.34 -12.45
CA HIS A 22 26.29 -12.47 -12.44
C HIS A 22 26.42 -11.49 -11.29
N GLU A 23 26.20 -10.22 -11.58
CA GLU A 23 26.01 -9.18 -10.59
C GLU A 23 24.50 -8.95 -10.43
N VAL A 24 24.02 -9.08 -9.21
CA VAL A 24 22.57 -8.96 -8.91
C VAL A 24 22.35 -7.90 -7.84
N ASP A 25 21.68 -6.84 -8.23
CA ASP A 25 21.28 -5.76 -7.34
C ASP A 25 19.88 -6.01 -6.79
N PHE A 26 19.73 -5.89 -5.47
CA PHE A 26 18.43 -5.91 -4.78
C PHE A 26 18.18 -4.53 -4.21
N LEU A 27 17.35 -3.76 -4.90
CA LEU A 27 17.15 -2.34 -4.63
C LEU A 27 15.66 -2.01 -4.37
N SER A 28 15.41 -1.20 -3.37
CA SER A 28 14.15 -0.48 -3.29
C SER A 28 14.12 0.64 -4.34
N TRP A 29 12.94 1.18 -4.63
CA TRP A 29 12.82 2.33 -5.53
C TRP A 29 13.73 3.49 -5.12
N ARG A 30 13.81 3.79 -3.83
CA ARG A 30 14.65 4.87 -3.31
C ARG A 30 16.14 4.57 -3.55
N GLU A 31 16.60 3.37 -3.23
CA GLU A 31 18.00 2.95 -3.45
C GLU A 31 18.35 3.02 -4.94
N LEU A 32 17.42 2.62 -5.83
CA LEU A 32 17.64 2.72 -7.27
C LEU A 32 17.88 4.17 -7.73
N ILE A 33 17.04 5.12 -7.32
CA ILE A 33 17.25 6.51 -7.71
C ILE A 33 18.51 7.12 -7.10
N GLU A 34 18.88 6.74 -5.87
CA GLU A 34 20.12 7.16 -5.19
C GLU A 34 21.36 6.55 -5.84
N THR A 35 21.28 5.32 -6.39
CA THR A 35 22.35 4.68 -7.16
C THR A 35 22.66 5.44 -8.44
N LEU A 36 21.64 5.96 -9.12
CA LEU A 36 21.83 6.80 -10.30
C LEU A 36 22.44 8.16 -9.93
N ARG A 37 21.84 8.81 -8.97
CA ARG A 37 22.31 10.07 -8.37
C ARG A 37 21.46 10.40 -7.15
N VAL A 38 22.11 10.76 -6.06
CA VAL A 38 21.40 11.20 -4.84
C VAL A 38 20.63 12.49 -5.12
N PRO A 39 19.29 12.51 -4.93
CA PRO A 39 18.49 13.72 -5.09
C PRO A 39 18.88 14.78 -4.06
N SER A 40 18.85 16.05 -4.45
CA SER A 40 19.05 17.16 -3.50
C SER A 40 17.85 17.29 -2.56
N GLY A 41 18.11 17.37 -1.26
CA GLY A 41 17.08 17.56 -0.25
C GLY A 41 16.49 16.27 0.30
N ARG A 42 15.27 16.33 0.79
CA ARG A 42 14.52 15.21 1.37
C ARG A 42 13.28 14.92 0.56
N GLU A 43 12.86 13.66 0.50
CA GLU A 43 11.60 13.32 -0.16
C GLU A 43 10.42 13.97 0.59
N VAL A 44 9.50 14.55 -0.17
CA VAL A 44 8.27 15.12 0.37
C VAL A 44 7.40 14.00 0.95
N THR A 45 6.93 14.19 2.17
CA THR A 45 6.03 13.27 2.86
C THR A 45 4.61 13.81 2.90
N LEU A 46 3.61 12.94 3.08
CA LEU A 46 2.22 13.38 3.24
C LEU A 46 2.04 14.36 4.40
N PRO A 47 2.64 14.20 5.60
CA PRO A 47 2.55 15.20 6.66
C PRO A 47 3.13 16.56 6.27
N ALA A 48 4.26 16.60 5.56
CA ALA A 48 4.85 17.84 5.07
C ALA A 48 3.95 18.53 4.05
N PHE A 49 3.33 17.73 3.15
CA PHE A 49 2.37 18.22 2.16
C PHE A 49 1.07 18.71 2.82
N ALA A 50 0.54 18.00 3.82
CA ALA A 50 -0.62 18.44 4.58
C ALA A 50 -0.38 19.80 5.26
N GLY A 51 0.81 20.00 5.84
CA GLY A 51 1.22 21.31 6.37
C GLY A 51 1.32 22.40 5.30
N TRP A 52 1.70 22.05 4.07
CA TRP A 52 1.64 22.97 2.93
C TRP A 52 0.19 23.29 2.52
N CYS A 53 -0.70 22.28 2.51
CA CYS A 53 -2.12 22.45 2.23
C CYS A 53 -2.79 23.42 3.20
N GLU A 54 -2.50 23.34 4.50
CA GLU A 54 -3.06 24.27 5.50
C GLU A 54 -2.74 25.73 5.18
N ARG A 55 -1.54 26.03 4.66
CA ARG A 55 -1.18 27.39 4.23
C ARG A 55 -1.93 27.85 2.98
N HIS A 56 -2.49 26.92 2.20
CA HIS A 56 -3.25 27.18 0.97
C HIS A 56 -4.75 26.90 1.11
N ARG A 57 -5.23 26.80 2.35
CA ARG A 57 -6.60 26.39 2.71
C ARG A 57 -7.71 27.14 1.95
N GLN A 58 -7.52 28.43 1.68
CA GLN A 58 -8.52 29.21 0.93
C GLN A 58 -8.67 28.72 -0.51
N SER A 59 -7.57 28.41 -1.19
CA SER A 59 -7.59 27.85 -2.54
C SER A 59 -8.13 26.42 -2.55
N LEU A 60 -7.84 25.63 -1.51
CA LEU A 60 -8.30 24.25 -1.39
C LEU A 60 -9.82 24.13 -1.20
N ARG A 61 -10.46 25.08 -0.52
CA ARG A 61 -11.93 25.10 -0.37
C ARG A 61 -12.67 25.14 -1.71
N LEU A 62 -12.04 25.64 -2.77
CA LEU A 62 -12.62 25.67 -4.12
C LEU A 62 -12.58 24.27 -4.81
N LEU A 63 -11.81 23.32 -4.26
CA LEU A 63 -11.77 21.94 -4.73
C LEU A 63 -12.82 21.03 -4.06
N GLY A 64 -13.70 21.61 -3.20
CA GLY A 64 -14.71 20.88 -2.47
C GLY A 64 -14.12 20.12 -1.26
N ASP A 65 -14.66 18.93 -0.99
CA ASP A 65 -14.27 18.10 0.17
C ASP A 65 -13.00 17.27 -0.07
N LEU A 66 -12.13 17.69 -1.01
CA LEU A 66 -10.89 16.99 -1.29
C LEU A 66 -9.92 17.19 -0.13
N ASP A 67 -9.51 16.11 0.52
CA ASP A 67 -8.52 16.13 1.57
C ASP A 67 -7.08 16.27 1.03
N ALA A 68 -6.13 16.52 1.93
CA ALA A 68 -4.72 16.68 1.56
C ALA A 68 -4.15 15.40 0.94
N GLN A 69 -4.59 14.22 1.37
CA GLN A 69 -4.14 12.96 0.83
C GLN A 69 -4.61 12.79 -0.62
N ALA A 70 -5.89 12.98 -0.89
CA ALA A 70 -6.44 12.86 -2.25
C ALA A 70 -5.78 13.87 -3.22
N LEU A 71 -5.50 15.09 -2.77
CA LEU A 71 -4.77 16.06 -3.58
C LEU A 71 -3.30 15.65 -3.82
N PHE A 72 -2.62 15.11 -2.80
CA PHE A 72 -1.26 14.62 -2.94
C PHE A 72 -1.16 13.48 -3.95
N GLU A 73 -2.14 12.61 -3.92
CA GLU A 73 -2.24 11.49 -4.86
C GLU A 73 -2.61 11.97 -6.27
N GLU A 74 -3.48 12.99 -6.41
CA GLU A 74 -3.75 13.62 -7.70
C GLU A 74 -2.47 14.25 -8.30
N PHE A 75 -1.66 14.90 -7.47
CA PHE A 75 -0.38 15.46 -7.91
C PHE A 75 0.61 14.40 -8.34
N ARG A 76 0.76 13.35 -7.53
CA ARG A 76 1.71 12.28 -7.79
C ARG A 76 1.20 11.21 -8.76
N GLY A 77 -0.06 10.79 -8.61
CA GLY A 77 -0.64 9.69 -9.38
C GLY A 77 -1.18 10.07 -10.75
N VAL A 78 -1.51 11.36 -10.94
CA VAL A 78 -2.11 11.85 -12.19
C VAL A 78 -1.21 12.85 -12.88
N ILE A 79 -1.04 14.06 -12.29
CA ILE A 79 -0.34 15.16 -12.97
C ILE A 79 1.14 14.83 -13.16
N GLY A 80 1.83 14.38 -12.11
CA GLY A 80 3.26 14.09 -12.09
C GLY A 80 3.65 12.70 -12.56
N ALA A 81 2.69 11.83 -12.86
CA ALA A 81 2.93 10.42 -13.10
C ALA A 81 3.32 10.06 -14.55
N GLN A 82 3.17 10.98 -15.49
CA GLN A 82 3.28 10.66 -16.92
C GLN A 82 4.74 10.48 -17.35
N PRO A 83 5.03 9.52 -18.24
CA PRO A 83 6.40 9.24 -18.69
C PRO A 83 7.08 10.44 -19.33
N ASP A 84 6.33 11.25 -20.08
CA ASP A 84 6.87 12.36 -20.84
C ASP A 84 6.98 13.67 -20.02
N GLY A 85 6.70 13.61 -18.73
CA GLY A 85 6.75 14.71 -17.79
C GLY A 85 5.38 15.05 -17.21
N PRO A 86 5.32 15.98 -16.27
CA PRO A 86 4.05 16.42 -15.70
C PRO A 86 3.09 16.92 -16.78
N LEU A 87 1.80 16.55 -16.65
CA LEU A 87 0.76 16.96 -17.59
C LEU A 87 0.71 18.47 -17.73
N SER A 88 0.59 18.94 -18.97
CA SER A 88 0.17 20.33 -19.23
C SER A 88 -1.29 20.55 -18.78
N LEU A 89 -1.70 21.79 -18.57
CA LEU A 89 -3.09 22.09 -18.24
C LEU A 89 -4.05 21.53 -19.30
N ALA A 90 -3.71 21.66 -20.57
CA ALA A 90 -4.56 21.17 -21.68
C ALA A 90 -4.70 19.65 -21.66
N ASP A 91 -3.60 18.91 -21.48
CA ASP A 91 -3.63 17.44 -21.38
C ASP A 91 -4.38 16.97 -20.13
N TYR A 92 -4.20 17.68 -19.01
CA TYR A 92 -4.89 17.38 -17.77
C TYR A 92 -6.40 17.61 -17.89
N GLN A 93 -6.82 18.68 -18.53
CA GLN A 93 -8.25 18.95 -18.82
C GLN A 93 -8.85 17.92 -19.79
N ALA A 94 -8.06 17.40 -20.71
CA ALA A 94 -8.49 16.40 -21.69
C ALA A 94 -8.65 14.99 -21.12
N LEU A 95 -8.22 14.74 -19.87
CA LEU A 95 -8.37 13.42 -19.24
C LEU A 95 -9.83 12.99 -19.15
N GLY A 96 -10.06 11.69 -19.37
CA GLY A 96 -11.37 11.07 -19.17
C GLY A 96 -11.85 11.13 -17.71
N THR A 97 -13.13 10.89 -17.50
CA THR A 97 -13.78 10.92 -16.17
C THR A 97 -13.19 9.92 -15.18
N ARG A 98 -12.55 8.86 -15.66
CA ARG A 98 -11.93 7.79 -14.84
C ARG A 98 -10.42 7.96 -14.64
N GLN A 99 -9.83 9.05 -15.09
CA GLN A 99 -8.39 9.29 -15.04
C GLN A 99 -8.00 10.39 -14.04
N SER A 100 -8.98 11.01 -13.38
CA SER A 100 -8.77 12.01 -12.34
C SER A 100 -9.99 12.07 -11.43
N LEU A 101 -9.77 12.34 -10.14
CA LEU A 101 -10.83 12.54 -9.16
C LEU A 101 -11.56 13.88 -9.35
N LEU A 102 -10.96 14.81 -10.11
CA LEU A 102 -11.43 16.18 -10.28
C LEU A 102 -12.19 16.37 -11.59
N ASP A 103 -13.16 17.27 -11.57
CA ASP A 103 -13.83 17.75 -12.79
C ASP A 103 -12.98 18.77 -13.55
N SER A 104 -13.44 19.23 -14.72
CA SER A 104 -12.65 20.11 -15.57
C SER A 104 -12.32 21.47 -14.91
N ALA A 105 -13.26 22.04 -14.14
CA ALA A 105 -13.04 23.31 -13.45
C ALA A 105 -12.08 23.16 -12.27
N GLN A 106 -12.25 22.08 -11.51
CA GLN A 106 -11.35 21.73 -10.40
C GLN A 106 -9.93 21.41 -10.90
N ARG A 107 -9.79 20.81 -12.10
CA ARG A 107 -8.48 20.50 -12.68
C ARG A 107 -7.66 21.75 -12.98
N GLU A 108 -8.27 22.82 -13.44
CA GLU A 108 -7.55 24.07 -13.67
C GLU A 108 -6.96 24.62 -12.36
N LEU A 109 -7.75 24.64 -11.30
CA LEU A 109 -7.30 25.06 -9.97
C LEU A 109 -6.21 24.14 -9.41
N ALA A 110 -6.40 22.83 -9.51
CA ALA A 110 -5.43 21.83 -9.04
C ALA A 110 -4.11 21.93 -9.80
N HIS A 111 -4.14 22.19 -11.12
CA HIS A 111 -2.94 22.41 -11.90
C HIS A 111 -2.18 23.67 -11.46
N GLY A 112 -2.90 24.77 -11.18
CA GLY A 112 -2.30 25.97 -10.61
C GLY A 112 -1.65 25.73 -9.24
N LEU A 113 -2.29 24.92 -8.39
CA LEU A 113 -1.74 24.50 -7.10
C LEU A 113 -0.52 23.58 -7.29
N PHE A 114 -0.53 22.70 -8.30
CA PHE A 114 0.62 21.86 -8.62
C PHE A 114 1.87 22.69 -9.02
N GLN A 115 1.70 23.78 -9.77
CA GLN A 115 2.83 24.68 -10.06
C GLN A 115 3.39 25.34 -8.79
N ARG A 116 2.53 25.75 -7.86
CA ARG A 116 2.96 26.26 -6.53
C ARG A 116 3.64 25.19 -5.68
N TYR A 117 3.12 23.95 -5.72
CA TYR A 117 3.75 22.81 -5.07
C TYR A 117 5.18 22.58 -5.59
N ARG A 118 5.39 22.62 -6.90
CA ARG A 118 6.73 22.48 -7.48
C ARG A 118 7.69 23.58 -7.02
N ALA A 119 7.23 24.82 -6.96
CA ALA A 119 8.03 25.95 -6.46
C ALA A 119 8.39 25.74 -4.97
N TRP A 120 7.40 25.38 -4.16
CA TRP A 120 7.61 25.07 -2.75
C TRP A 120 8.60 23.94 -2.49
N LEU A 121 8.60 22.89 -3.29
CA LEU A 121 9.60 21.83 -3.17
C LEU A 121 11.02 22.38 -3.25
N GLY A 122 11.29 23.25 -4.22
CA GLY A 122 12.60 23.90 -4.37
C GLY A 122 12.96 24.80 -3.18
N GLU A 123 12.02 25.62 -2.71
CA GLU A 123 12.21 26.53 -1.57
C GLU A 123 12.43 25.79 -0.25
N ALA A 124 11.73 24.65 -0.04
CA ALA A 124 11.79 23.87 1.18
C ALA A 124 12.93 22.83 1.20
N GLY A 125 13.73 22.72 0.15
CA GLY A 125 14.76 21.70 0.01
C GLY A 125 14.16 20.29 0.00
N LEU A 126 13.03 20.13 -0.68
CA LEU A 126 12.31 18.86 -0.83
C LEU A 126 12.34 18.40 -2.30
N TYR A 127 12.16 17.10 -2.51
CA TYR A 127 11.95 16.55 -3.83
C TYR A 127 10.71 15.65 -3.88
N ASP A 128 10.10 15.57 -5.06
CA ASP A 128 9.06 14.60 -5.40
C ASP A 128 9.67 13.47 -6.23
N SER A 129 9.39 12.22 -5.87
CA SER A 129 10.01 11.06 -6.52
C SER A 129 9.65 10.91 -8.00
N ASN A 130 8.49 11.39 -8.45
CA ASN A 130 8.12 11.37 -9.87
C ASN A 130 8.85 12.44 -10.67
N LEU A 131 8.97 13.65 -10.10
CA LEU A 131 9.75 14.72 -10.75
C LEU A 131 11.22 14.33 -10.86
N VAL A 132 11.77 13.66 -9.84
CA VAL A 132 13.10 13.06 -9.87
C VAL A 132 13.18 11.96 -10.93
N ALA A 133 12.23 11.04 -11.00
CA ALA A 133 12.21 9.98 -12.00
C ALA A 133 12.23 10.53 -13.43
N HIS A 134 11.44 11.57 -13.69
CA HIS A 134 11.44 12.25 -14.98
C HIS A 134 12.81 12.90 -15.29
N ALA A 135 13.37 13.65 -14.35
CA ALA A 135 14.67 14.30 -14.51
C ALA A 135 15.82 13.29 -14.69
N TRP A 136 15.81 12.19 -13.96
CA TRP A 136 16.83 11.14 -14.10
C TRP A 136 16.69 10.40 -15.43
N ARG A 137 15.47 10.09 -15.85
CA ARG A 137 15.22 9.45 -17.16
C ARG A 137 15.72 10.31 -18.32
N THR A 138 15.40 11.59 -18.31
CA THR A 138 15.74 12.49 -19.42
C THR A 138 17.20 12.98 -19.37
N GLY A 139 17.80 13.07 -18.19
CA GLY A 139 19.15 13.53 -17.99
C GLY A 139 20.16 12.40 -17.80
N ILE A 140 20.04 11.65 -16.72
CA ILE A 140 21.07 10.68 -16.29
C ILE A 140 21.02 9.41 -17.12
N ALA A 141 19.85 8.77 -17.21
CA ALA A 141 19.70 7.51 -17.94
C ALA A 141 20.02 7.71 -19.44
N ALA A 142 19.62 8.84 -20.00
CA ALA A 142 19.94 9.19 -21.38
C ALA A 142 21.46 9.44 -21.61
N ALA A 143 22.18 9.97 -20.62
CA ALA A 143 23.60 10.25 -20.71
C ALA A 143 24.49 9.03 -20.41
N GLN A 144 24.12 8.20 -19.42
CA GLN A 144 24.85 7.01 -19.00
C GLN A 144 24.56 5.78 -19.87
N GLY A 145 23.37 5.77 -20.48
CA GLY A 145 22.87 4.62 -21.24
C GLY A 145 22.35 3.48 -20.35
N PRO A 146 21.98 2.35 -20.97
CA PRO A 146 21.44 1.20 -20.28
C PRO A 146 22.49 0.50 -19.41
N VAL A 147 22.08 0.06 -18.22
CA VAL A 147 22.96 -0.55 -17.21
C VAL A 147 22.65 -2.03 -17.02
N TYR A 148 21.35 -2.41 -16.96
CA TYR A 148 20.90 -3.75 -16.58
C TYR A 148 20.62 -4.63 -17.79
N ASP A 149 21.04 -5.89 -17.73
CA ASP A 149 20.71 -6.91 -18.73
C ASP A 149 19.29 -7.43 -18.56
N PHE A 150 18.81 -7.48 -17.31
CA PHE A 150 17.47 -7.96 -16.95
C PHE A 150 16.97 -7.27 -15.67
N VAL A 151 15.66 -7.03 -15.58
CA VAL A 151 15.03 -6.41 -14.40
C VAL A 151 13.81 -7.23 -13.96
N VAL A 152 13.71 -7.45 -12.66
CA VAL A 152 12.50 -7.98 -12.01
C VAL A 152 11.92 -6.89 -11.12
N ILE A 153 10.66 -6.54 -11.32
CA ILE A 153 9.94 -5.57 -10.50
C ILE A 153 8.80 -6.28 -9.78
N ASP A 154 8.87 -6.28 -8.46
CA ASP A 154 7.77 -6.70 -7.60
C ASP A 154 6.93 -5.49 -7.17
N GLU A 155 5.63 -5.72 -6.88
CA GLU A 155 4.66 -4.67 -6.52
C GLU A 155 4.57 -3.55 -7.59
N VAL A 156 4.59 -3.91 -8.88
CA VAL A 156 4.60 -2.94 -9.99
C VAL A 156 3.42 -1.96 -9.94
N GLN A 157 2.30 -2.33 -9.32
CA GLN A 157 1.15 -1.46 -9.14
C GLN A 157 1.42 -0.24 -8.22
N ASP A 158 2.52 -0.26 -7.47
CA ASP A 158 2.94 0.87 -6.62
C ASP A 158 3.87 1.85 -7.36
N LEU A 159 4.35 1.48 -8.54
CA LEU A 159 5.14 2.37 -9.38
C LEU A 159 4.22 3.21 -10.27
N THR A 160 4.55 4.48 -10.38
CA THR A 160 3.91 5.35 -11.37
C THR A 160 4.48 5.10 -12.77
N PRO A 161 3.74 5.45 -13.84
CA PRO A 161 4.23 5.30 -15.20
C PRO A 161 5.61 5.92 -15.46
N VAL A 162 5.90 7.11 -14.90
CA VAL A 162 7.22 7.75 -15.06
C VAL A 162 8.33 6.98 -14.34
N GLN A 163 8.04 6.41 -13.18
CA GLN A 163 9.00 5.59 -12.44
C GLN A 163 9.31 4.30 -13.20
N LEU A 164 8.28 3.63 -13.70
CA LEU A 164 8.47 2.46 -14.54
C LEU A 164 9.25 2.80 -15.82
N ALA A 165 8.94 3.93 -16.45
CA ALA A 165 9.66 4.39 -17.64
C ALA A 165 11.14 4.65 -17.37
N LEU A 166 11.50 5.16 -16.18
CA LEU A 166 12.91 5.29 -15.77
C LEU A 166 13.57 3.91 -15.67
N VAL A 167 12.95 2.95 -14.97
CA VAL A 167 13.54 1.60 -14.81
C VAL A 167 13.74 0.92 -16.17
N LEU A 168 12.74 1.01 -17.06
CA LEU A 168 12.84 0.42 -18.39
C LEU A 168 13.90 1.09 -19.28
N ALA A 169 14.17 2.38 -19.07
CA ALA A 169 15.25 3.09 -19.77
C ALA A 169 16.67 2.62 -19.36
N LEU A 170 16.79 1.91 -18.24
CA LEU A 170 18.05 1.34 -17.77
C LEU A 170 18.34 -0.06 -18.34
N LEU A 171 17.40 -0.65 -19.10
CA LEU A 171 17.56 -1.97 -19.72
C LEU A 171 18.39 -1.89 -21.01
N LYS A 172 19.42 -2.75 -21.13
CA LYS A 172 20.21 -2.92 -22.35
C LYS A 172 19.39 -3.50 -23.50
N HIS A 173 18.44 -4.36 -23.17
CA HIS A 173 17.60 -5.02 -24.15
C HIS A 173 16.12 -4.79 -23.80
N PRO A 174 15.38 -4.05 -24.65
CA PRO A 174 13.93 -3.88 -24.45
C PRO A 174 13.23 -5.25 -24.34
N GLY A 175 12.37 -5.40 -23.34
CA GLY A 175 11.65 -6.66 -23.11
C GLY A 175 12.33 -7.64 -22.15
N HIS A 176 13.57 -7.38 -21.68
CA HIS A 176 14.25 -8.23 -20.69
C HIS A 176 13.80 -7.86 -19.27
N PHE A 177 12.52 -8.05 -18.97
CA PHE A 177 11.97 -7.78 -17.64
C PHE A 177 10.88 -8.77 -17.24
N ILE A 178 10.65 -8.88 -15.94
CA ILE A 178 9.46 -9.49 -15.33
C ILE A 178 8.83 -8.43 -14.42
N LEU A 179 7.51 -8.24 -14.56
CA LEU A 179 6.72 -7.36 -13.71
C LEU A 179 5.72 -8.20 -12.92
N CYS A 180 5.81 -8.14 -11.59
CA CYS A 180 4.90 -8.81 -10.68
C CYS A 180 4.02 -7.76 -9.98
N GLY A 181 2.75 -8.05 -9.79
CA GLY A 181 1.85 -7.13 -9.09
C GLY A 181 0.43 -7.64 -8.93
N ASP A 182 -0.33 -6.97 -8.08
CA ASP A 182 -1.73 -7.27 -7.80
C ASP A 182 -2.59 -6.00 -7.86
N SER A 183 -3.47 -5.92 -8.86
CA SER A 183 -4.37 -4.78 -9.05
C SER A 183 -5.44 -4.66 -7.94
N HIS A 184 -5.66 -5.71 -7.14
CA HIS A 184 -6.57 -5.69 -6.00
C HIS A 184 -5.91 -5.10 -4.73
N GLN A 185 -4.58 -4.96 -4.71
CA GLN A 185 -3.83 -4.36 -3.62
C GLN A 185 -3.50 -2.87 -3.82
N ILE A 186 -4.16 -2.20 -4.75
CA ILE A 186 -4.04 -0.76 -4.96
C ILE A 186 -4.86 -0.05 -3.89
N VAL A 187 -4.21 0.56 -2.92
CA VAL A 187 -4.83 1.36 -1.85
C VAL A 187 -4.67 2.86 -2.02
N HIS A 188 -4.10 3.25 -3.16
CA HIS A 188 -3.97 4.66 -3.58
C HIS A 188 -4.84 4.89 -4.82
N PRO A 189 -5.37 6.10 -5.05
CA PRO A 189 -6.02 6.45 -6.30
C PRO A 189 -5.03 6.58 -7.46
N ASN A 190 -4.15 5.60 -7.63
CA ASN A 190 -3.44 5.44 -8.89
C ASN A 190 -4.34 4.67 -9.86
N PHE A 191 -4.39 5.11 -11.08
CA PHE A 191 -5.20 4.48 -12.13
C PHE A 191 -4.46 3.32 -12.79
N PHE A 192 -3.73 2.53 -11.98
CA PHE A 192 -3.04 1.34 -12.47
C PHE A 192 -4.05 0.32 -13.04
N SER A 193 -3.75 -0.17 -14.21
CA SER A 193 -4.37 -1.38 -14.76
C SER A 193 -3.36 -2.06 -15.67
N TRP A 194 -3.47 -3.38 -15.81
CA TRP A 194 -2.64 -4.13 -16.75
C TRP A 194 -2.81 -3.64 -18.19
N ALA A 195 -4.02 -3.18 -18.55
CA ALA A 195 -4.31 -2.58 -19.84
C ALA A 195 -3.56 -1.25 -20.04
N ALA A 196 -3.51 -0.38 -19.01
CA ALA A 196 -2.74 0.86 -19.06
C ALA A 196 -1.23 0.57 -19.19
N LEU A 197 -0.73 -0.41 -18.47
CA LEU A 197 0.66 -0.84 -18.54
C LEU A 197 1.02 -1.38 -19.93
N LYS A 198 0.17 -2.20 -20.53
CA LYS A 198 0.32 -2.64 -21.94
C LYS A 198 0.36 -1.44 -22.89
N THR A 199 -0.47 -0.43 -22.67
CA THR A 199 -0.48 0.79 -23.50
C THR A 199 0.85 1.56 -23.42
N LEU A 200 1.51 1.58 -22.25
CA LEU A 200 2.85 2.15 -22.10
C LEU A 200 3.88 1.40 -22.98
N PHE A 201 3.79 0.08 -23.04
CA PHE A 201 4.67 -0.72 -23.90
C PHE A 201 4.42 -0.46 -25.39
N TRP A 202 3.16 -0.31 -25.78
CA TRP A 202 2.78 0.03 -27.17
C TRP A 202 3.31 1.40 -27.61
N ARG A 203 3.46 2.34 -26.71
CA ARG A 203 4.04 3.66 -26.98
C ARG A 203 5.57 3.65 -27.14
N GLY A 204 6.19 2.49 -27.22
CA GLY A 204 7.61 2.35 -27.56
C GLY A 204 8.58 2.34 -26.38
N LEU A 205 8.08 2.39 -25.13
CA LEU A 205 8.96 2.36 -23.94
C LEU A 205 9.72 1.03 -23.77
N ALA A 206 9.22 -0.06 -24.33
CA ALA A 206 9.80 -1.39 -24.18
C ALA A 206 10.02 -2.15 -25.50
N GLY A 207 9.80 -1.48 -26.65
CA GLY A 207 9.95 -2.08 -27.99
C GLY A 207 8.91 -3.16 -28.34
N GLU A 208 8.95 -3.64 -29.58
CA GLU A 208 8.00 -4.67 -30.10
C GLU A 208 8.09 -6.00 -29.34
N ALA A 209 9.25 -6.34 -28.77
CA ALA A 209 9.44 -7.57 -28.01
C ALA A 209 8.60 -7.62 -26.73
N ALA A 210 8.42 -6.49 -26.06
CA ALA A 210 7.61 -6.39 -24.83
C ALA A 210 6.10 -6.56 -25.09
N GLN A 211 5.65 -6.27 -26.30
CA GLN A 211 4.24 -6.43 -26.70
C GLN A 211 3.81 -7.91 -26.77
N ARG A 212 4.77 -8.82 -26.89
CA ARG A 212 4.54 -10.27 -27.00
C ARG A 212 4.71 -11.02 -25.70
N GLN A 213 5.05 -10.34 -24.62
CA GLN A 213 5.22 -11.01 -23.33
C GLN A 213 3.88 -11.53 -22.79
N PRO A 214 3.79 -12.82 -22.46
CA PRO A 214 2.55 -13.38 -21.91
C PRO A 214 2.33 -12.85 -20.50
N LEU A 215 1.10 -12.48 -20.17
CA LEU A 215 0.68 -12.28 -18.81
C LEU A 215 0.39 -13.64 -18.17
N GLN A 216 1.03 -13.92 -17.05
CA GLN A 216 0.79 -15.15 -16.30
C GLN A 216 0.05 -14.84 -15.01
N LEU A 217 -1.10 -15.46 -14.82
CA LEU A 217 -1.90 -15.30 -13.61
C LEU A 217 -1.47 -16.34 -12.57
N LEU A 218 -1.10 -15.87 -11.37
CA LEU A 218 -0.80 -16.72 -10.22
C LEU A 218 -2.06 -16.85 -9.36
N GLN A 219 -2.77 -17.96 -9.49
CA GLN A 219 -4.01 -18.21 -8.76
C GLN A 219 -3.79 -18.90 -7.42
N ALA A 220 -2.64 -19.51 -7.19
CA ALA A 220 -2.31 -20.19 -5.93
C ALA A 220 -1.93 -19.20 -4.85
N ASN A 221 -2.66 -19.22 -3.73
CA ASN A 221 -2.40 -18.41 -2.54
C ASN A 221 -1.75 -19.29 -1.46
N PHE A 222 -0.46 -19.06 -1.22
CA PHE A 222 0.34 -19.79 -0.22
C PHE A 222 0.33 -19.11 1.15
N ARG A 223 -0.20 -17.90 1.26
CA ARG A 223 -0.18 -17.11 2.49
C ARG A 223 -1.37 -17.38 3.38
N ASN A 224 -2.55 -17.18 2.84
CA ASN A 224 -3.77 -17.15 3.62
C ASN A 224 -4.42 -18.53 3.71
N THR A 225 -4.99 -18.84 4.86
CA THR A 225 -5.84 -20.03 5.05
C THR A 225 -7.10 -19.97 4.20
N ARG A 226 -7.78 -21.12 4.08
CA ARG A 226 -8.98 -21.26 3.24
C ARG A 226 -10.10 -20.28 3.60
N ALA A 227 -10.38 -20.09 4.91
CA ALA A 227 -11.45 -19.20 5.35
C ALA A 227 -11.14 -17.72 4.99
N VAL A 228 -9.90 -17.25 5.20
CA VAL A 228 -9.49 -15.90 4.86
C VAL A 228 -9.54 -15.67 3.35
N THR A 229 -9.04 -16.64 2.56
CA THR A 229 -9.09 -16.58 1.09
C THR A 229 -10.53 -16.57 0.56
N ALA A 230 -11.42 -17.39 1.13
CA ALA A 230 -12.83 -17.42 0.72
C ALA A 230 -13.53 -16.08 0.99
N LEU A 231 -13.27 -15.45 2.14
CA LEU A 231 -13.81 -14.13 2.44
C LEU A 231 -13.28 -13.05 1.48
N ALA A 232 -11.97 -13.04 1.22
CA ALA A 232 -11.35 -12.12 0.27
C ALA A 232 -11.92 -12.28 -1.15
N ASN A 233 -12.08 -13.52 -1.61
CA ASN A 233 -12.72 -13.82 -2.90
C ASN A 233 -14.18 -13.34 -2.96
N ARG A 234 -14.92 -13.48 -1.87
CA ARG A 234 -16.31 -12.98 -1.80
C ARG A 234 -16.35 -11.45 -1.91
N LEU A 235 -15.41 -10.75 -1.30
CA LEU A 235 -15.28 -9.31 -1.46
C LEU A 235 -14.96 -8.91 -2.92
N LEU A 236 -14.12 -9.68 -3.62
CA LEU A 236 -13.85 -9.46 -5.05
C LEU A 236 -15.09 -9.68 -5.92
N LYS A 237 -15.95 -10.64 -5.59
CA LYS A 237 -17.26 -10.82 -6.27
C LYS A 237 -18.17 -9.62 -6.07
N ILE A 238 -18.24 -9.08 -4.83
CA ILE A 238 -19.02 -7.85 -4.53
C ILE A 238 -18.45 -6.68 -5.37
N LYS A 239 -17.14 -6.50 -5.37
CA LYS A 239 -16.45 -5.48 -6.17
C LYS A 239 -16.83 -5.57 -7.65
N GLN A 240 -16.78 -6.77 -8.21
CA GLN A 240 -17.10 -7.00 -9.61
C GLN A 240 -18.60 -6.78 -9.91
N ALA A 241 -19.48 -7.26 -9.04
CA ALA A 241 -20.92 -7.07 -9.22
C ALA A 241 -21.29 -5.57 -9.25
N ARG A 242 -20.66 -4.76 -8.41
CA ARG A 242 -20.92 -3.32 -8.29
C ARG A 242 -20.26 -2.49 -9.37
N PHE A 243 -18.95 -2.70 -9.61
CA PHE A 243 -18.11 -1.81 -10.44
C PHE A 243 -17.77 -2.38 -11.81
N GLY A 244 -18.01 -3.67 -12.03
CA GLY A 244 -17.53 -4.39 -13.19
C GLY A 244 -16.05 -4.75 -13.09
N SER A 245 -15.53 -5.39 -14.13
CA SER A 245 -14.12 -5.76 -14.24
C SER A 245 -13.27 -4.56 -14.63
N VAL A 246 -12.11 -4.39 -13.99
CA VAL A 246 -11.13 -3.35 -14.33
C VAL A 246 -10.49 -3.66 -15.67
N ASP A 247 -9.99 -4.88 -15.81
CA ASP A 247 -9.46 -5.49 -17.04
C ASP A 247 -9.73 -6.99 -17.00
N ARG A 248 -9.35 -7.68 -18.07
CA ARG A 248 -9.54 -9.14 -18.14
C ARG A 248 -8.57 -9.88 -17.25
N GLU A 249 -7.38 -9.35 -17.10
CA GLU A 249 -6.26 -9.92 -16.37
C GLU A 249 -6.47 -9.90 -14.85
N SER A 250 -7.25 -8.95 -14.34
CA SER A 250 -7.62 -8.87 -12.91
C SER A 250 -8.88 -9.68 -12.56
N ASN A 251 -9.42 -10.46 -13.50
CA ASN A 251 -10.72 -11.11 -13.34
C ASN A 251 -10.55 -12.58 -12.97
N PHE A 252 -9.97 -12.85 -11.82
CA PHE A 252 -9.77 -14.20 -11.29
C PHE A 252 -9.93 -14.25 -9.77
N LEU A 253 -10.25 -15.42 -9.25
CA LEU A 253 -10.24 -15.73 -7.83
C LEU A 253 -8.99 -16.53 -7.49
N VAL A 254 -8.46 -16.30 -6.29
CA VAL A 254 -7.30 -17.04 -5.79
C VAL A 254 -7.73 -18.29 -5.03
N GLN A 255 -6.90 -19.33 -5.07
CA GLN A 255 -7.12 -20.59 -4.37
C GLN A 255 -6.09 -20.78 -3.28
N SER A 256 -6.54 -20.94 -2.04
CA SER A 256 -5.63 -21.26 -0.94
C SER A 256 -5.04 -22.64 -1.10
N THR A 257 -3.73 -22.74 -0.98
CA THR A 257 -2.98 -24.01 -0.91
C THR A 257 -2.82 -24.52 0.51
N SER A 258 -3.30 -23.76 1.51
CA SER A 258 -3.17 -24.12 2.92
C SER A 258 -4.01 -25.36 3.26
N SER A 259 -3.42 -26.31 4.00
CA SER A 259 -4.14 -27.43 4.64
C SER A 259 -5.05 -26.93 5.76
N GLU A 260 -4.67 -25.83 6.41
CA GLU A 260 -5.40 -25.28 7.54
C GLU A 260 -6.68 -24.58 7.10
N PRO A 261 -7.81 -24.84 7.79
CA PRO A 261 -9.07 -24.18 7.47
C PRO A 261 -9.03 -22.69 7.75
N GLY A 262 -8.29 -22.26 8.77
CA GLY A 262 -8.29 -20.91 9.28
C GLY A 262 -9.60 -20.51 9.95
N GLN A 263 -9.69 -19.25 10.36
CA GLN A 263 -10.90 -18.74 11.03
C GLN A 263 -11.20 -17.30 10.67
N VAL A 264 -12.47 -17.02 10.38
CA VAL A 264 -12.99 -15.66 10.23
C VAL A 264 -14.13 -15.45 11.23
N ARG A 265 -14.11 -14.31 11.92
CA ARG A 265 -15.11 -13.94 12.93
C ARG A 265 -15.58 -12.50 12.74
N LEU A 266 -16.83 -12.25 13.08
CA LEU A 266 -17.37 -10.91 13.27
C LEU A 266 -17.77 -10.76 14.73
N LEU A 267 -17.33 -9.71 15.39
CA LEU A 267 -17.65 -9.40 16.79
C LEU A 267 -18.22 -7.97 16.88
N ASP A 268 -19.17 -7.77 17.77
CA ASP A 268 -19.65 -6.43 18.11
C ASP A 268 -18.60 -5.70 18.96
N ALA A 269 -18.32 -4.43 18.63
CA ALA A 269 -17.39 -3.57 19.36
C ALA A 269 -17.98 -3.07 20.70
N LYS A 270 -18.41 -4.01 21.56
CA LYS A 270 -18.90 -3.71 22.92
C LYS A 270 -17.73 -3.67 23.90
N ASP A 271 -17.83 -2.88 24.95
CA ASP A 271 -16.78 -2.70 25.96
C ASP A 271 -16.24 -4.04 26.50
N LYS A 272 -17.13 -4.97 26.80
CA LYS A 272 -16.74 -6.32 27.27
C LYS A 272 -15.92 -7.07 26.22
N THR A 273 -16.34 -7.03 24.96
CA THR A 273 -15.62 -7.68 23.84
C THR A 273 -14.25 -7.03 23.63
N LEU A 274 -14.20 -5.70 23.63
CA LEU A 274 -12.97 -4.93 23.47
C LEU A 274 -11.97 -5.22 24.61
N ALA A 275 -12.44 -5.24 25.86
CA ALA A 275 -11.58 -5.58 27.00
C ALA A 275 -11.01 -7.01 26.92
N GLN A 276 -11.80 -7.97 26.43
CA GLN A 276 -11.33 -9.34 26.22
C GLN A 276 -10.31 -9.43 25.06
N LEU A 277 -10.55 -8.72 23.98
CA LEU A 277 -9.63 -8.64 22.82
C LEU A 277 -8.31 -7.99 23.24
N ASP A 278 -8.37 -6.88 23.98
CA ASP A 278 -7.15 -6.20 24.48
C ASP A 278 -6.34 -7.13 25.37
N ALA A 279 -6.97 -7.78 26.34
CA ALA A 279 -6.29 -8.71 27.24
C ALA A 279 -5.62 -9.87 26.47
N ALA A 280 -6.24 -10.34 25.38
CA ALA A 280 -5.72 -11.44 24.58
C ALA A 280 -4.57 -10.98 23.64
N THR A 281 -4.59 -9.74 23.16
CA THR A 281 -3.73 -9.32 22.03
C THR A 281 -2.58 -8.40 22.44
N ARG A 282 -2.74 -7.58 23.48
CA ARG A 282 -1.77 -6.54 23.86
C ARG A 282 -0.35 -7.05 24.16
N GLN A 283 -0.19 -8.32 24.50
CA GLN A 283 1.10 -8.95 24.83
C GLN A 283 1.55 -9.97 23.78
N SER A 284 0.95 -9.96 22.60
CA SER A 284 1.26 -10.92 21.54
C SER A 284 1.83 -10.22 20.30
N ALA A 285 3.05 -10.56 19.91
CA ALA A 285 3.68 -10.11 18.67
C ALA A 285 3.05 -10.77 17.41
N ARG A 286 2.10 -11.71 17.59
CA ARG A 286 1.43 -12.42 16.52
C ARG A 286 0.08 -11.82 16.13
N HIS A 287 -0.39 -10.79 16.87
CA HIS A 287 -1.68 -10.15 16.66
C HIS A 287 -1.50 -8.69 16.23
N ALA A 288 -1.98 -8.35 15.04
CA ALA A 288 -2.02 -6.97 14.58
C ALA A 288 -3.45 -6.43 14.57
N VAL A 289 -3.59 -5.15 14.88
CA VAL A 289 -4.82 -4.39 14.73
C VAL A 289 -4.68 -3.48 13.51
N ILE A 290 -5.67 -3.50 12.64
CA ILE A 290 -5.69 -2.66 11.44
C ILE A 290 -6.93 -1.77 11.48
N VAL A 291 -6.72 -0.48 11.27
CA VAL A 291 -7.76 0.54 11.05
C VAL A 291 -7.68 1.06 9.62
N LEU A 292 -8.71 1.71 9.13
CA LEU A 292 -8.73 2.16 7.74
C LEU A 292 -7.67 3.24 7.47
N ARG A 293 -7.64 4.28 8.31
CA ARG A 293 -6.77 5.47 8.16
C ARG A 293 -5.99 5.75 9.44
N ASP A 294 -4.99 6.61 9.35
CA ASP A 294 -4.20 7.03 10.51
C ASP A 294 -5.03 7.83 11.53
N GLU A 295 -6.03 8.58 11.06
CA GLU A 295 -6.97 9.32 11.90
C GLU A 295 -7.84 8.41 12.77
N ASP A 296 -8.00 7.14 12.42
CA ASP A 296 -8.80 6.16 13.17
C ASP A 296 -7.99 5.52 14.33
N LYS A 297 -6.65 5.62 14.30
CA LYS A 297 -5.77 5.03 15.32
C LYS A 297 -6.04 5.51 16.74
N PRO A 298 -6.30 6.81 17.01
CA PRO A 298 -6.60 7.28 18.37
C PRO A 298 -7.81 6.56 18.99
N ALA A 299 -8.88 6.35 18.23
CA ALA A 299 -10.07 5.62 18.70
C ALA A 299 -9.75 4.15 19.00
N ALA A 300 -8.96 3.49 18.14
CA ALA A 300 -8.53 2.11 18.37
C ALA A 300 -7.63 1.99 19.60
N ARG A 301 -6.71 2.95 19.84
CA ARG A 301 -5.81 2.97 21.00
C ARG A 301 -6.51 3.14 22.36
N GLN A 302 -7.71 3.72 22.37
CA GLN A 302 -8.52 3.81 23.59
C GLN A 302 -9.04 2.44 24.05
N ALA A 303 -9.20 1.49 23.13
CA ALA A 303 -9.77 0.18 23.39
C ALA A 303 -8.74 -0.96 23.32
N LEU A 304 -7.70 -0.83 22.52
CA LEU A 304 -6.72 -1.87 22.20
C LEU A 304 -5.30 -1.32 22.36
N HIS A 305 -4.56 -1.82 23.35
CA HIS A 305 -3.26 -1.29 23.79
C HIS A 305 -2.06 -2.05 23.18
N THR A 306 -2.27 -2.75 22.06
CA THR A 306 -1.16 -3.38 21.34
C THR A 306 -0.29 -2.32 20.63
N PRO A 307 1.05 -2.48 20.59
CA PRO A 307 1.91 -1.63 19.75
C PRO A 307 1.75 -1.94 18.25
N LEU A 308 1.18 -3.10 17.89
CA LEU A 308 0.98 -3.54 16.52
C LEU A 308 -0.35 -3.00 15.97
N LEU A 309 -0.48 -1.68 15.95
CA LEU A 309 -1.63 -0.95 15.40
C LEU A 309 -1.20 -0.21 14.13
N PHE A 310 -1.87 -0.52 13.03
CA PHE A 310 -1.55 -0.01 11.70
C PHE A 310 -2.78 0.56 11.02
N SER A 311 -2.60 1.56 10.18
CA SER A 311 -3.56 1.84 9.11
C SER A 311 -3.40 0.83 7.98
N VAL A 312 -4.40 0.71 7.10
CA VAL A 312 -4.33 -0.17 5.92
C VAL A 312 -3.11 0.13 5.07
N HIS A 313 -2.78 1.41 4.92
CA HIS A 313 -1.60 1.85 4.17
C HIS A 313 -0.30 1.36 4.80
N GLU A 314 -0.17 1.43 6.11
CA GLU A 314 0.99 0.91 6.83
C GLU A 314 1.03 -0.62 6.84
N ALA A 315 -0.13 -1.28 6.88
CA ALA A 315 -0.23 -2.72 6.91
C ALA A 315 0.13 -3.38 5.56
N LYS A 316 0.14 -2.60 4.47
CA LYS A 316 0.55 -3.13 3.16
C LYS A 316 1.98 -3.69 3.21
N GLY A 317 2.16 -4.90 2.69
CA GLY A 317 3.44 -5.62 2.75
C GLY A 317 3.73 -6.31 4.09
N LEU A 318 2.88 -6.11 5.11
CA LEU A 318 2.94 -6.86 6.36
C LEU A 318 2.09 -8.12 6.29
N GLU A 319 2.37 -9.07 7.17
CA GLU A 319 1.53 -10.24 7.39
C GLU A 319 1.65 -10.68 8.85
N TYR A 320 0.52 -11.12 9.42
CA TYR A 320 0.45 -11.59 10.80
C TYR A 320 -0.39 -12.86 10.89
N PRO A 321 -0.06 -13.79 11.78
CA PRO A 321 -0.89 -14.96 12.01
C PRO A 321 -2.34 -14.58 12.29
N HIS A 322 -2.57 -13.56 13.11
CA HIS A 322 -3.90 -13.12 13.52
C HIS A 322 -4.06 -11.62 13.30
N VAL A 323 -5.14 -11.21 12.65
CA VAL A 323 -5.45 -9.80 12.37
C VAL A 323 -6.83 -9.45 12.92
N LEU A 324 -6.90 -8.29 13.60
CA LEU A 324 -8.14 -7.64 14.00
C LEU A 324 -8.38 -6.42 13.12
N LEU A 325 -9.52 -6.37 12.45
CA LEU A 325 -9.97 -5.17 11.72
C LEU A 325 -10.92 -4.40 12.62
N PHE A 326 -10.52 -3.19 13.01
CA PHE A 326 -11.30 -2.40 13.97
C PHE A 326 -12.08 -1.30 13.26
N ASN A 327 -13.41 -1.38 13.27
CA ASN A 327 -14.36 -0.43 12.71
C ASN A 327 -14.09 -0.03 11.24
N LEU A 328 -13.52 -0.94 10.42
CA LEU A 328 -13.24 -0.63 9.02
C LEU A 328 -14.52 -0.33 8.24
N VAL A 329 -15.57 -1.12 8.46
CA VAL A 329 -16.84 -0.97 7.77
C VAL A 329 -17.70 0.09 8.46
N SER A 330 -17.82 0.01 9.78
CA SER A 330 -18.65 0.95 10.57
C SER A 330 -18.14 2.39 10.51
N GLY A 331 -16.81 2.59 10.46
CA GLY A 331 -16.19 3.91 10.34
C GLY A 331 -16.45 4.60 8.99
N GLN A 332 -16.83 3.83 7.96
CA GLN A 332 -17.12 4.32 6.60
C GLN A 332 -18.49 3.81 6.10
N ARG A 333 -19.47 3.84 7.00
CA ARG A 333 -20.78 3.23 6.80
C ARG A 333 -21.43 3.59 5.46
N GLN A 334 -21.44 4.88 5.10
CA GLN A 334 -22.09 5.33 3.87
C GLN A 334 -21.34 4.83 2.63
N ALA A 335 -20.01 4.92 2.60
CA ALA A 335 -19.21 4.47 1.48
C ALA A 335 -19.41 2.97 1.22
N TYR A 336 -19.39 2.15 2.28
CA TYR A 336 -19.65 0.71 2.14
C TYR A 336 -21.11 0.36 1.85
N ALA A 337 -22.08 1.18 2.26
CA ALA A 337 -23.47 1.02 1.84
C ALA A 337 -23.62 1.22 0.34
N GLU A 338 -22.95 2.22 -0.24
CA GLU A 338 -22.93 2.46 -1.68
C GLU A 338 -22.18 1.35 -2.46
N VAL A 339 -21.17 0.71 -1.86
CA VAL A 339 -20.54 -0.50 -2.43
C VAL A 339 -21.54 -1.65 -2.56
N CYS A 340 -22.50 -1.73 -1.67
CA CYS A 340 -23.52 -2.78 -1.68
C CYS A 340 -24.70 -2.49 -2.61
N ASP A 341 -24.85 -1.26 -3.08
CA ASP A 341 -25.99 -0.83 -3.87
C ASP A 341 -26.13 -1.64 -5.16
N GLY A 342 -27.31 -2.22 -5.37
CA GLY A 342 -27.63 -3.06 -6.52
C GLY A 342 -26.88 -4.40 -6.58
N VAL A 343 -26.20 -4.82 -5.51
CA VAL A 343 -25.56 -6.14 -5.40
C VAL A 343 -26.49 -7.11 -4.70
N ALA A 344 -26.87 -8.19 -5.37
CA ALA A 344 -27.70 -9.25 -4.82
C ALA A 344 -26.89 -10.51 -4.52
N GLY A 345 -27.36 -11.36 -3.61
CA GLY A 345 -26.70 -12.64 -3.30
C GLY A 345 -26.52 -13.53 -4.52
N ALA A 346 -27.44 -13.47 -5.48
CA ALA A 346 -27.31 -14.20 -6.75
C ALA A 346 -26.09 -13.77 -7.60
N ASP A 347 -25.66 -12.51 -7.51
CA ASP A 347 -24.46 -12.00 -8.20
C ASP A 347 -23.17 -12.59 -7.65
N LEU A 348 -23.23 -13.15 -6.44
CA LEU A 348 -22.08 -13.68 -5.70
C LEU A 348 -21.97 -15.21 -5.82
N ALA A 349 -22.92 -15.84 -6.53
CA ALA A 349 -22.90 -17.26 -6.81
C ALA A 349 -21.82 -17.60 -7.87
N GLY A 350 -21.40 -18.88 -7.91
CA GLY A 350 -20.37 -19.34 -8.85
C GLY A 350 -18.96 -19.28 -8.29
N ASP A 351 -18.05 -20.04 -8.89
CA ASP A 351 -16.66 -20.22 -8.43
C ASP A 351 -15.64 -19.43 -9.27
N GLU A 352 -16.12 -18.70 -10.28
CA GLU A 352 -15.28 -17.90 -11.18
C GLU A 352 -15.82 -16.47 -11.31
N LEU A 353 -14.93 -15.54 -11.65
CA LEU A 353 -15.31 -14.18 -12.02
C LEU A 353 -15.47 -14.10 -13.55
N GLU A 354 -16.69 -13.87 -14.02
CA GLU A 354 -16.94 -13.57 -15.42
C GLU A 354 -16.65 -12.11 -15.72
N TYR A 355 -16.09 -11.82 -16.91
CA TYR A 355 -15.88 -10.43 -17.32
C TYR A 355 -17.20 -9.69 -17.45
N ARG A 356 -17.39 -8.68 -16.60
CA ARG A 356 -18.59 -7.81 -16.58
C ARG A 356 -18.21 -6.37 -16.90
N ARG A 357 -18.95 -5.73 -17.78
CA ARG A 357 -18.80 -4.28 -18.00
C ARG A 357 -19.43 -3.51 -16.84
N ALA A 358 -18.81 -2.39 -16.45
CA ALA A 358 -19.41 -1.49 -15.45
C ALA A 358 -20.80 -1.04 -15.89
N ARG A 359 -21.76 -1.05 -14.97
CA ARG A 359 -23.14 -0.61 -15.21
C ARG A 359 -23.21 0.90 -15.50
N ASP A 360 -22.44 1.71 -14.76
CA ASP A 360 -22.31 3.15 -14.99
C ASP A 360 -20.86 3.52 -15.29
N LYS A 361 -20.63 4.16 -16.43
CA LYS A 361 -19.31 4.60 -16.88
C LYS A 361 -19.04 6.08 -16.53
N GLY A 362 -20.05 6.83 -16.11
CA GLY A 362 -19.99 8.27 -15.89
C GLY A 362 -19.82 8.66 -14.42
N ASP A 363 -20.11 7.76 -13.50
CA ASP A 363 -20.10 8.05 -12.07
C ASP A 363 -18.66 8.01 -11.49
N LYS A 364 -18.13 9.18 -11.14
CA LYS A 364 -16.81 9.34 -10.54
C LYS A 364 -16.75 8.84 -9.10
N SER A 365 -17.87 8.86 -8.36
CA SER A 365 -17.93 8.36 -6.98
C SER A 365 -17.56 6.88 -6.90
N LEU A 366 -17.87 6.10 -7.95
CA LEU A 366 -17.55 4.70 -8.03
C LEU A 366 -16.03 4.40 -7.96
N GLU A 367 -15.19 5.31 -8.42
CA GLU A 367 -13.72 5.10 -8.32
C GLU A 367 -13.26 5.22 -6.86
N LEU A 368 -13.81 6.15 -6.08
CA LEU A 368 -13.52 6.26 -4.65
C LEU A 368 -13.91 4.99 -3.89
N PHE A 369 -15.07 4.43 -4.19
CA PHE A 369 -15.53 3.21 -3.50
C PHE A 369 -14.68 1.99 -3.84
N LYS A 370 -14.09 1.92 -5.02
CA LYS A 370 -13.10 0.87 -5.33
C LYS A 370 -11.92 0.91 -4.36
N PHE A 371 -11.48 2.09 -3.91
CA PHE A 371 -10.41 2.18 -2.93
C PHE A 371 -10.83 1.63 -1.58
N HIS A 372 -12.05 1.91 -1.10
CA HIS A 372 -12.55 1.30 0.13
C HIS A 372 -12.56 -0.23 0.03
N VAL A 373 -13.01 -0.78 -1.10
CA VAL A 373 -13.00 -2.24 -1.32
C VAL A 373 -11.57 -2.80 -1.36
N ASN A 374 -10.67 -2.13 -2.06
CA ASN A 374 -9.27 -2.55 -2.11
C ASN A 374 -8.60 -2.45 -0.73
N ALA A 375 -8.89 -1.38 0.03
CA ALA A 375 -8.38 -1.23 1.40
C ALA A 375 -8.85 -2.39 2.29
N LEU A 376 -10.13 -2.75 2.21
CA LEU A 376 -10.66 -3.89 2.96
C LEU A 376 -10.03 -5.21 2.49
N TYR A 377 -9.84 -5.40 1.19
CA TYR A 377 -9.14 -6.58 0.63
C TYR A 377 -7.71 -6.68 1.15
N VAL A 378 -6.96 -5.58 1.10
CA VAL A 378 -5.59 -5.54 1.65
C VAL A 378 -5.60 -5.87 3.13
N ALA A 379 -6.47 -5.24 3.92
CA ALA A 379 -6.56 -5.48 5.36
C ALA A 379 -6.87 -6.95 5.69
N MET A 380 -7.84 -7.55 4.99
CA MET A 380 -8.21 -8.96 5.15
C MET A 380 -7.05 -9.91 4.83
N THR A 381 -6.34 -9.64 3.73
CA THR A 381 -5.26 -10.52 3.24
C THR A 381 -3.95 -10.39 4.03
N ARG A 382 -3.90 -9.51 5.06
CA ARG A 382 -2.77 -9.47 6.02
C ARG A 382 -2.85 -10.62 7.02
N ALA A 383 -4.01 -11.24 7.20
CA ALA A 383 -4.22 -12.36 8.13
C ALA A 383 -3.77 -13.67 7.49
N VAL A 384 -2.81 -14.35 8.10
CA VAL A 384 -2.37 -15.69 7.66
C VAL A 384 -3.34 -16.77 8.15
N GLU A 385 -3.57 -16.85 9.46
CA GLU A 385 -4.31 -17.93 10.12
C GLU A 385 -5.75 -17.52 10.46
N SER A 386 -5.94 -16.35 11.05
CA SER A 386 -7.27 -15.90 11.48
C SER A 386 -7.50 -14.41 11.30
N LEU A 387 -8.75 -14.09 10.98
CA LEU A 387 -9.24 -12.73 10.79
C LEU A 387 -10.43 -12.48 11.70
N THR A 388 -10.38 -11.40 12.48
CA THR A 388 -11.51 -10.95 13.31
C THR A 388 -11.92 -9.54 12.91
N LEU A 389 -13.14 -9.36 12.44
CA LEU A 389 -13.72 -8.04 12.25
C LEU A 389 -14.41 -7.63 13.56
N VAL A 390 -14.13 -6.41 14.02
CA VAL A 390 -14.69 -5.83 15.24
C VAL A 390 -15.41 -4.55 14.84
N GLU A 391 -16.73 -4.59 14.82
CA GLU A 391 -17.56 -3.54 14.22
C GLU A 391 -18.59 -3.00 15.21
N GLN A 392 -18.84 -1.67 15.17
CA GLN A 392 -19.91 -1.04 15.96
C GLN A 392 -21.28 -1.37 15.39
N ASP A 393 -21.40 -1.53 14.08
CA ASP A 393 -22.63 -1.92 13.39
C ASP A 393 -22.44 -3.28 12.71
N GLY A 394 -22.63 -4.35 13.48
CA GLY A 394 -22.59 -5.72 12.97
C GLY A 394 -23.72 -6.08 11.99
N GLY A 395 -24.73 -5.21 11.84
CA GLY A 395 -25.84 -5.36 10.89
C GLY A 395 -25.63 -4.67 9.54
N HIS A 396 -24.44 -4.10 9.27
CA HIS A 396 -24.18 -3.41 8.01
C HIS A 396 -24.36 -4.34 6.79
N PRO A 397 -24.99 -3.88 5.67
CA PRO A 397 -25.29 -4.70 4.50
C PRO A 397 -24.09 -5.44 3.92
N LEU A 398 -22.91 -4.81 3.91
CA LEU A 398 -21.68 -5.44 3.42
C LEU A 398 -21.33 -6.71 4.21
N LEU A 399 -21.49 -6.68 5.54
CA LEU A 399 -21.20 -7.84 6.39
C LEU A 399 -22.17 -8.99 6.09
N GLY A 400 -23.44 -8.67 5.79
CA GLY A 400 -24.43 -9.63 5.32
C GLY A 400 -24.06 -10.25 3.95
N LEU A 401 -23.62 -9.44 2.99
CA LEU A 401 -23.13 -9.91 1.70
C LEU A 401 -21.85 -10.76 1.82
N LEU A 402 -21.02 -10.47 2.82
CA LEU A 402 -19.84 -11.28 3.17
C LEU A 402 -20.19 -12.56 3.96
N GLU A 403 -21.48 -12.81 4.25
CA GLU A 403 -21.97 -13.93 5.06
C GLU A 403 -21.42 -13.95 6.49
N LEU A 404 -21.03 -12.79 7.00
CA LEU A 404 -20.57 -12.63 8.37
C LEU A 404 -21.75 -12.37 9.30
N LYS A 405 -21.80 -13.13 10.40
CA LYS A 405 -22.79 -12.93 11.46
C LYS A 405 -22.07 -12.64 12.77
N PRO A 406 -22.53 -11.66 13.56
CA PRO A 406 -21.95 -11.41 14.87
C PRO A 406 -21.96 -12.69 15.73
N GLY A 407 -20.81 -13.05 16.25
CA GLY A 407 -20.64 -14.19 17.14
C GLY A 407 -20.39 -13.74 18.57
N GLU A 408 -20.68 -14.62 19.53
CA GLU A 408 -20.44 -14.37 20.95
C GLU A 408 -19.08 -14.88 21.44
N ALA A 409 -18.34 -15.61 20.61
CA ALA A 409 -17.11 -16.26 21.02
C ALA A 409 -15.99 -15.27 21.31
N ALA A 410 -15.65 -15.11 22.58
CA ALA A 410 -14.44 -14.41 22.98
C ALA A 410 -13.21 -15.11 22.39
N PRO A 411 -12.16 -14.35 21.97
CA PRO A 411 -10.90 -14.94 21.57
C PRO A 411 -10.34 -15.76 22.74
N GLN A 412 -9.77 -16.91 22.42
CA GLN A 412 -9.08 -17.71 23.44
C GLN A 412 -7.85 -16.94 23.96
N PRO A 413 -7.48 -17.10 25.24
CA PRO A 413 -6.26 -16.48 25.74
C PRO A 413 -5.06 -16.88 24.89
N VAL A 414 -4.34 -15.87 24.41
CA VAL A 414 -3.14 -16.08 23.59
C VAL A 414 -1.93 -16.12 24.49
N ALA A 415 -0.97 -17.00 24.19
CA ALA A 415 0.31 -17.02 24.86
C ALA A 415 1.03 -15.68 24.69
N LYS A 416 1.62 -15.17 25.77
CA LYS A 416 2.42 -13.95 25.72
C LYS A 416 3.68 -14.19 24.89
N SER A 417 4.02 -13.25 24.05
CA SER A 417 5.27 -13.31 23.31
C SER A 417 6.48 -13.04 24.20
N SER A 418 7.57 -13.72 23.91
CA SER A 418 8.85 -13.56 24.58
C SER A 418 9.51 -12.21 24.23
N GLN A 419 10.51 -11.79 24.99
CA GLN A 419 11.30 -10.61 24.66
C GLN A 419 12.02 -10.76 23.32
N ASP A 420 12.47 -11.96 22.96
CA ASP A 420 13.14 -12.23 21.70
C ASP A 420 12.18 -12.07 20.52
N GLU A 421 10.94 -12.58 20.63
CA GLU A 421 9.92 -12.37 19.60
C GLU A 421 9.61 -10.88 19.39
N TRP A 422 9.49 -10.11 20.48
CA TRP A 422 9.29 -8.67 20.41
C TRP A 422 10.50 -7.93 19.82
N ALA A 423 11.72 -8.36 20.14
CA ALA A 423 12.93 -7.77 19.57
C ALA A 423 13.03 -8.04 18.07
N GLN A 424 12.72 -9.24 17.64
CA GLN A 424 12.68 -9.60 16.21
C GLN A 424 11.60 -8.79 15.48
N GLU A 425 10.41 -8.64 16.08
CA GLU A 425 9.33 -7.86 15.48
C GLU A 425 9.66 -6.38 15.38
N ALA A 426 10.23 -5.78 16.42
CA ALA A 426 10.68 -4.38 16.39
C ALA A 426 11.71 -4.16 15.28
N ARG A 427 12.68 -5.07 15.13
CA ARG A 427 13.68 -5.00 14.07
C ARG A 427 13.05 -5.16 12.68
N ARG A 428 12.10 -6.09 12.51
CA ARG A 428 11.37 -6.28 11.27
C ARG A 428 10.65 -5.00 10.85
N LEU A 429 9.91 -4.39 11.79
CA LEU A 429 9.15 -3.16 11.54
C LEU A 429 10.06 -1.96 11.23
N GLU A 430 11.20 -1.85 11.92
CA GLU A 430 12.18 -0.82 11.64
C GLU A 430 12.74 -0.90 10.21
N LEU A 431 13.11 -2.11 9.77
CA LEU A 431 13.56 -2.37 8.41
C LEU A 431 12.49 -2.07 7.36
N GLN A 432 11.20 -2.20 7.73
CA GLN A 432 10.07 -1.86 6.89
C GLN A 432 9.67 -0.37 6.95
N GLY A 433 10.42 0.44 7.70
CA GLY A 433 10.15 1.87 7.85
C GLY A 433 8.98 2.19 8.79
N LYS A 434 8.53 1.21 9.62
CA LYS A 434 7.45 1.36 10.61
C LYS A 434 8.02 1.80 11.95
N ALA A 435 8.69 2.95 11.96
CA ALA A 435 9.45 3.44 13.10
C ALA A 435 8.57 3.68 14.34
N GLU A 436 7.32 4.13 14.16
CA GLU A 436 6.37 4.38 15.26
C GLU A 436 6.09 3.07 16.03
N GLN A 437 5.71 2.01 15.33
CA GLN A 437 5.38 0.73 15.94
C GLN A 437 6.63 0.05 16.52
N ALA A 438 7.76 0.13 15.84
CA ALA A 438 9.02 -0.38 16.37
C ALA A 438 9.43 0.31 17.66
N GLN A 439 9.25 1.64 17.75
CA GLN A 439 9.50 2.39 18.98
C GLN A 439 8.50 2.03 20.08
N ALA A 440 7.23 1.91 19.76
CA ALA A 440 6.20 1.49 20.71
C ALA A 440 6.48 0.11 21.32
N ILE A 441 7.01 -0.84 20.52
CA ILE A 441 7.46 -2.14 21.05
C ILE A 441 8.63 -1.97 22.01
N ARG A 442 9.63 -1.16 21.66
CA ARG A 442 10.79 -0.92 22.53
C ARG A 442 10.37 -0.35 23.87
N ASP A 443 9.48 0.63 23.84
CA ASP A 443 9.01 1.31 25.05
C ASP A 443 8.16 0.39 25.94
N ALA A 444 7.34 -0.49 25.35
CA ALA A 444 6.41 -1.35 26.06
C ALA A 444 7.05 -2.68 26.57
N PHE A 445 7.95 -3.28 25.80
CA PHE A 445 8.39 -4.67 26.03
C PHE A 445 9.90 -4.85 26.09
N LEU A 446 10.67 -3.99 25.42
CA LEU A 446 12.12 -4.09 25.38
C LEU A 446 12.72 -3.02 26.32
N GLN A 447 12.33 -3.03 27.61
CA GLN A 447 12.90 -2.12 28.59
C GLN A 447 14.40 -2.05 28.40
N HIS A 448 14.92 -0.86 28.12
CA HIS A 448 16.34 -0.59 28.15
C HIS A 448 16.82 -0.95 29.56
N LYS A 449 17.35 -2.16 29.74
CA LYS A 449 18.37 -2.29 30.79
C LYS A 449 19.46 -1.31 30.38
N PRO A 450 19.72 -0.26 31.16
CA PRO A 450 20.82 0.63 30.80
C PRO A 450 22.03 -0.26 30.60
N VAL A 451 22.60 -0.20 29.40
CA VAL A 451 23.83 -0.95 29.12
C VAL A 451 24.81 -0.63 30.26
N PRO A 452 25.42 -1.62 30.89
CA PRO A 452 26.28 -1.40 32.07
C PRO A 452 27.55 -0.61 31.72
N TRP A 453 27.62 -0.05 30.55
CA TRP A 453 28.69 0.81 30.06
C TRP A 453 28.10 2.00 29.31
N THR A 454 28.73 3.14 29.48
CA THR A 454 28.33 4.38 28.79
C THR A 454 28.83 4.31 27.34
N PRO A 455 27.95 4.46 26.34
CA PRO A 455 28.40 4.51 24.94
C PRO A 455 29.41 5.62 24.75
N TRP A 456 30.48 5.34 24.01
CA TRP A 456 31.48 6.34 23.66
C TRP A 456 30.81 7.48 22.90
N SER A 457 30.88 8.68 23.46
CA SER A 457 30.46 9.91 22.81
C SER A 457 31.64 10.88 22.80
N ARG A 458 31.60 11.86 21.89
CA ARG A 458 32.63 12.89 21.84
C ARG A 458 32.76 13.63 23.21
N ALA A 459 31.65 13.94 23.85
CA ALA A 459 31.62 14.57 25.16
C ALA A 459 32.30 13.69 26.23
N LEU A 460 32.03 12.38 26.24
CA LEU A 460 32.66 11.45 27.17
C LEU A 460 34.16 11.30 26.89
N ILE A 461 34.60 11.29 25.63
CA ILE A 461 36.00 11.25 25.26
C ILE A 461 36.71 12.54 25.73
N GLU A 462 36.09 13.70 25.53
CA GLU A 462 36.64 15.00 25.97
C GLU A 462 36.70 15.12 27.51
N GLU A 463 35.75 14.50 28.23
CA GLU A 463 35.73 14.44 29.70
C GLU A 463 36.82 13.49 30.26
N LEU A 464 37.02 12.35 29.61
CA LEU A 464 37.97 11.31 30.05
C LEU A 464 39.38 11.50 29.48
N ALA A 465 39.57 12.37 28.47
CA ALA A 465 40.88 12.70 27.94
C ALA A 465 41.73 13.35 29.05
N PRO A 466 42.94 12.85 29.31
CA PRO A 466 43.82 13.47 30.26
C PRO A 466 44.03 14.94 29.84
N LYS A 467 43.73 15.85 30.74
CA LYS A 467 44.07 17.27 30.54
C LYS A 467 45.59 17.32 30.48
N ALA A 468 46.14 17.40 29.26
CA ALA A 468 47.56 17.60 29.01
C ALA A 468 47.96 19.03 29.43
#